data_3edbe671d85f0c69d4d691fb20fade7c
#
_entry.id   3edbe671d85f0c69d4d691fb20fade7c
#
_cell.length_a   1.000
_cell.length_b   1.000
_cell.length_c   1.000
_cell.angle_alpha   90.00
_cell.angle_beta   90.00
_cell.angle_gamma   90.00
#
_symmetry.space_group_name_H-M   'P 1'
#
loop_
_entity.id
_entity.type
_entity.pdbx_description
1 polymer ?
#
loop_
_entity_poly.entity_id
_entity_poly.type
_entity_poly.pdbx_seq_one_letter_code
_entity_poly.pdbx_strand_id
1 'polypeptide(L)'
;MLLSKPFFADAIFELHPKGCAGFIFEDVTAGAGAVTEEQYNAGYKEITGVDKNESAILSSIVSDFTVKYADAKAKYDSLITTWNNEEYARKRSAEYPDWGIQLDYIYHNGLDKWKTDIVDPVKTKYPKP
;
A
#
# COMPACT_ATOMS: atom_id res chain seq x y z
N MET A 1 2.33 -3.14 9.09
CA MET A 1 2.59 -1.80 8.51
C MET A 1 2.90 -1.95 7.04
N LEU A 2 2.32 -1.10 6.20
CA LEU A 2 2.60 -1.10 4.76
C LEU A 2 4.01 -0.56 4.50
N LEU A 3 4.76 -1.24 3.62
CA LEU A 3 6.16 -0.89 3.32
C LEU A 3 6.30 0.27 2.31
N SER A 4 5.27 0.50 1.51
CA SER A 4 5.24 1.55 0.51
C SER A 4 3.82 2.09 0.34
N LYS A 5 3.71 3.31 -0.23
CA LYS A 5 2.41 3.88 -0.56
C LYS A 5 1.69 3.00 -1.58
N PRO A 6 0.43 2.59 -1.32
CA PRO A 6 -0.31 1.74 -2.24
C PRO A 6 -0.56 2.41 -3.59
N PHE A 7 -0.47 1.62 -4.67
CA PHE A 7 -0.98 1.96 -5.98
C PHE A 7 -2.40 1.44 -6.16
N PHE A 8 -3.11 1.98 -7.15
CA PHE A 8 -4.45 1.48 -7.47
C PHE A 8 -4.44 0.00 -7.87
N ALA A 9 -3.39 -0.45 -8.56
CA ALA A 9 -3.20 -1.84 -8.92
C ALA A 9 -3.14 -2.78 -7.71
N ASP A 10 -2.64 -2.32 -6.57
CA ASP A 10 -2.60 -3.14 -5.34
C ASP A 10 -4.01 -3.46 -4.85
N ALA A 11 -4.94 -2.53 -4.98
CA ALA A 11 -6.35 -2.75 -4.64
C ALA A 11 -7.01 -3.79 -5.56
N ILE A 12 -6.72 -3.72 -6.85
CA ILE A 12 -7.21 -4.70 -7.83
C ILE A 12 -6.65 -6.09 -7.51
N PHE A 13 -5.35 -6.16 -7.26
CA PHE A 13 -4.65 -7.41 -6.91
C PHE A 13 -5.28 -8.10 -5.70
N GLU A 14 -5.59 -7.35 -4.64
CA GLU A 14 -6.20 -7.92 -3.44
C GLU A 14 -7.63 -8.42 -3.66
N LEU A 15 -8.36 -7.82 -4.58
CA LEU A 15 -9.75 -8.19 -4.89
C LEU A 15 -9.85 -9.26 -5.97
N HIS A 16 -8.86 -9.37 -6.85
CA HIS A 16 -8.93 -10.29 -7.98
C HIS A 16 -8.68 -11.74 -7.52
N PRO A 17 -9.59 -12.69 -7.86
CA PRO A 17 -9.48 -14.09 -7.40
C PRO A 17 -8.16 -14.77 -7.80
N LYS A 18 -7.60 -14.38 -8.92
CA LYS A 18 -6.34 -14.94 -9.45
C LYS A 18 -5.12 -14.03 -9.17
N GLY A 19 -5.30 -12.96 -8.42
CA GLY A 19 -4.26 -11.96 -8.21
C GLY A 19 -3.76 -11.36 -9.52
N CYS A 20 -2.51 -10.94 -9.57
CA CYS A 20 -1.92 -10.31 -10.75
C CYS A 20 -1.83 -11.24 -11.98
N ALA A 21 -1.99 -12.55 -11.80
CA ALA A 21 -2.02 -13.49 -12.92
C ALA A 21 -3.34 -13.46 -13.70
N GLY A 22 -4.37 -12.78 -13.20
CA GLY A 22 -5.71 -12.74 -13.78
C GLY A 22 -6.09 -11.43 -14.44
N PHE A 23 -5.25 -10.41 -14.37
CA PHE A 23 -5.52 -9.10 -14.96
C PHE A 23 -4.25 -8.38 -15.39
N ILE A 24 -4.45 -7.36 -16.23
CA ILE A 24 -3.48 -6.30 -16.47
C ILE A 24 -4.15 -4.95 -16.25
N PHE A 25 -3.41 -3.99 -15.74
CA PHE A 25 -3.90 -2.64 -15.49
C PHE A 25 -2.85 -1.61 -15.90
N GLU A 26 -3.22 -0.74 -16.83
CA GLU A 26 -2.41 0.42 -17.21
C GLU A 26 -2.87 1.63 -16.40
N ASP A 27 -2.07 2.03 -15.42
CA ASP A 27 -2.33 3.19 -14.58
C ASP A 27 -1.76 4.45 -15.25
N VAL A 28 -2.63 5.21 -15.90
CA VAL A 28 -2.25 6.46 -16.59
C VAL A 28 -1.83 7.56 -15.62
N THR A 29 -2.13 7.41 -14.32
CA THR A 29 -1.66 8.34 -13.28
C THR A 29 -0.24 8.06 -12.84
N ALA A 30 0.35 6.94 -13.28
CA ALA A 30 1.67 6.46 -12.85
C ALA A 30 1.81 6.37 -11.32
N GLY A 31 0.72 6.04 -10.62
CA GLY A 31 0.68 5.92 -9.17
C GLY A 31 0.56 7.25 -8.43
N ALA A 32 0.37 8.36 -9.14
CA ALA A 32 0.34 9.70 -8.52
C ALA A 32 -0.94 10.01 -7.76
N GLY A 33 -2.01 9.24 -7.95
CA GLY A 33 -3.28 9.51 -7.28
C GLY A 33 -4.38 8.51 -7.57
N ALA A 34 -5.60 8.88 -7.20
CA ALA A 34 -6.78 8.06 -7.43
C ALA A 34 -7.10 7.97 -8.92
N VAL A 35 -7.43 6.77 -9.37
CA VAL A 35 -7.85 6.48 -10.74
C VAL A 35 -9.34 6.79 -10.86
N THR A 36 -9.76 7.46 -11.93
CA THR A 36 -11.18 7.68 -12.24
C THR A 36 -11.80 6.43 -12.85
N GLU A 37 -13.14 6.35 -12.84
CA GLU A 37 -13.86 5.22 -13.46
C GLU A 37 -13.54 5.09 -14.95
N GLU A 38 -13.46 6.21 -15.66
CA GLU A 38 -13.09 6.23 -17.07
C GLU A 38 -11.67 5.67 -17.30
N GLN A 39 -10.70 6.12 -16.51
CA GLN A 39 -9.32 5.63 -16.55
C GLN A 39 -9.23 4.14 -16.22
N TYR A 40 -9.99 3.68 -15.24
CA TYR A 40 -10.05 2.27 -14.85
C TYR A 40 -10.60 1.41 -15.99
N ASN A 41 -11.75 1.79 -16.53
CA ASN A 41 -12.42 1.02 -17.59
C ASN A 41 -11.60 0.99 -18.88
N ALA A 42 -10.79 2.00 -19.14
CA ALA A 42 -9.90 2.03 -20.29
C ALA A 42 -8.61 1.22 -20.08
N GLY A 43 -8.09 1.17 -18.85
CA GLY A 43 -6.79 0.56 -18.53
C GLY A 43 -6.86 -0.87 -18.01
N TYR A 44 -8.01 -1.30 -17.50
CA TYR A 44 -8.18 -2.63 -16.90
C TYR A 44 -8.61 -3.66 -17.96
N LYS A 45 -7.97 -4.81 -17.94
CA LYS A 45 -8.33 -5.97 -18.77
C LYS A 45 -8.18 -7.25 -17.96
N GLU A 46 -9.13 -8.17 -18.11
CA GLU A 46 -9.07 -9.47 -17.47
C GLU A 46 -8.52 -10.54 -18.40
N ILE A 47 -7.74 -11.44 -17.83
CA ILE A 47 -7.25 -12.63 -18.52
C ILE A 47 -8.34 -13.70 -18.41
N THR A 48 -8.99 -14.04 -19.53
CA THR A 48 -10.09 -15.00 -19.59
C THR A 48 -9.63 -16.40 -20.00
N GLY A 49 -8.42 -16.55 -20.50
CA GLY A 49 -7.87 -17.82 -20.92
C GLY A 49 -6.54 -17.68 -21.63
N VAL A 50 -6.12 -18.75 -22.26
CA VAL A 50 -4.87 -18.81 -23.02
C VAL A 50 -5.20 -19.35 -24.42
N ASP A 51 -4.62 -18.75 -25.44
CA ASP A 51 -4.81 -19.20 -26.82
C ASP A 51 -3.88 -20.39 -27.17
N LYS A 52 -3.98 -20.86 -28.40
CA LYS A 52 -3.17 -21.99 -28.91
C LYS A 52 -1.67 -21.73 -28.92
N ASN A 53 -1.25 -20.47 -28.82
CA ASN A 53 0.16 -20.05 -28.79
C ASN A 53 0.64 -19.75 -27.36
N GLU A 54 -0.14 -20.14 -26.35
CA GLU A 54 0.11 -19.88 -24.92
C GLU A 54 0.09 -18.37 -24.57
N SER A 55 -0.54 -17.55 -25.42
CA SER A 55 -0.72 -16.11 -25.15
C SER A 55 -2.01 -15.85 -24.39
N ALA A 56 -2.00 -14.90 -23.47
CA ALA A 56 -3.17 -14.55 -22.67
C ALA A 56 -4.29 -13.97 -23.56
N ILE A 57 -5.51 -14.47 -23.36
CA ILE A 57 -6.71 -13.90 -23.96
C ILE A 57 -7.23 -12.83 -23.01
N LEU A 58 -7.34 -11.59 -23.49
CA LEU A 58 -7.74 -10.44 -22.72
C LEU A 58 -9.17 -10.01 -23.06
N SER A 59 -9.95 -9.67 -22.02
CA SER A 59 -11.26 -9.05 -22.17
C SER A 59 -11.25 -7.63 -21.60
N SER A 60 -11.77 -6.69 -22.39
CA SER A 60 -12.00 -5.29 -21.99
C SER A 60 -13.49 -4.96 -21.83
N ILE A 61 -14.36 -5.98 -21.74
CA ILE A 61 -15.79 -5.81 -21.58
C ILE A 61 -16.10 -5.45 -20.13
N VAL A 62 -16.41 -4.17 -19.88
CA VAL A 62 -16.60 -3.61 -18.52
C VAL A 62 -17.65 -4.34 -17.71
N SER A 63 -18.76 -4.73 -18.35
CA SER A 63 -19.85 -5.47 -17.65
C SER A 63 -19.42 -6.84 -17.15
N ASP A 64 -18.38 -7.44 -17.73
CA ASP A 64 -17.89 -8.78 -17.38
C ASP A 64 -16.73 -8.74 -16.39
N PHE A 65 -16.23 -7.57 -16.02
CA PHE A 65 -15.12 -7.46 -15.07
C PHE A 65 -15.48 -8.08 -13.72
N THR A 66 -14.64 -8.98 -13.24
CA THR A 66 -14.73 -9.57 -11.90
C THR A 66 -14.51 -8.50 -10.82
N VAL A 67 -13.56 -7.61 -11.05
CA VAL A 67 -13.32 -6.47 -10.18
C VAL A 67 -13.87 -5.21 -10.82
N LYS A 68 -14.95 -4.68 -10.25
CA LYS A 68 -15.57 -3.43 -10.70
C LYS A 68 -14.82 -2.23 -10.14
N TYR A 69 -14.88 -1.10 -10.83
CA TYR A 69 -14.26 0.14 -10.39
C TYR A 69 -14.68 0.56 -8.97
N ALA A 70 -15.98 0.48 -8.65
CA ALA A 70 -16.48 0.87 -7.34
C ALA A 70 -15.80 0.09 -6.20
N ASP A 71 -15.63 -1.22 -6.37
CA ASP A 71 -14.98 -2.09 -5.39
C ASP A 71 -13.49 -1.82 -5.30
N ALA A 72 -12.83 -1.66 -6.45
CA ALA A 72 -11.41 -1.34 -6.52
C ALA A 72 -11.11 0.02 -5.88
N LYS A 73 -11.95 1.03 -6.12
CA LYS A 73 -11.82 2.35 -5.51
C LYS A 73 -12.02 2.30 -3.99
N ALA A 74 -13.03 1.60 -3.52
CA ALA A 74 -13.27 1.45 -2.08
C ALA A 74 -12.09 0.76 -1.39
N LYS A 75 -11.54 -0.26 -2.01
CA LYS A 75 -10.35 -0.94 -1.50
C LYS A 75 -9.12 -0.04 -1.51
N TYR A 76 -8.90 0.71 -2.59
CA TYR A 76 -7.81 1.68 -2.68
C TYR A 76 -7.93 2.76 -1.60
N ASP A 77 -9.11 3.32 -1.40
CA ASP A 77 -9.34 4.34 -0.37
C ASP A 77 -9.05 3.78 1.03
N SER A 78 -9.40 2.52 1.28
CA SER A 78 -9.08 1.81 2.52
C SER A 78 -7.57 1.64 2.71
N LEU A 79 -6.84 1.25 1.67
CA LEU A 79 -5.38 1.12 1.71
C LEU A 79 -4.68 2.46 1.97
N ILE A 80 -5.15 3.52 1.33
CA ILE A 80 -4.63 4.89 1.55
C ILE A 80 -4.90 5.36 2.98
N THR A 81 -6.09 5.09 3.51
CA THR A 81 -6.42 5.42 4.91
C THR A 81 -5.47 4.71 5.87
N THR A 82 -5.22 3.42 5.66
CA THR A 82 -4.26 2.64 6.45
C THR A 82 -2.86 3.24 6.34
N TRP A 83 -2.41 3.56 5.13
CA TRP A 83 -1.12 4.20 4.91
C TRP A 83 -0.98 5.51 5.68
N ASN A 84 -2.00 6.37 5.62
CA ASN A 84 -1.99 7.66 6.30
C ASN A 84 -2.00 7.50 7.83
N ASN A 85 -2.76 6.53 8.35
CA ASN A 85 -2.81 6.25 9.79
C ASN A 85 -1.49 5.69 10.33
N GLU A 86 -0.65 5.13 9.49
CA GLU A 86 0.68 4.60 9.84
C GLU A 86 1.80 5.65 9.68
N GLU A 87 1.50 6.85 9.22
CA GLU A 87 2.50 7.90 8.98
C GLU A 87 3.31 8.21 10.26
N TYR A 88 2.64 8.27 11.40
CA TYR A 88 3.33 8.50 12.69
C TYR A 88 4.40 7.43 12.96
N ALA A 89 4.12 6.18 12.65
CA ALA A 89 5.05 5.07 12.88
C ALA A 89 6.28 5.18 11.97
N ARG A 90 6.08 5.56 10.70
CA ARG A 90 7.18 5.80 9.76
C ARG A 90 8.07 6.97 10.21
N LYS A 91 7.46 8.07 10.65
CA LYS A 91 8.17 9.25 11.16
C LYS A 91 8.95 8.93 12.43
N ARG A 92 8.34 8.18 13.35
CA ARG A 92 9.03 7.71 14.57
C ARG A 92 10.23 6.84 14.24
N SER A 93 10.04 5.86 13.35
CA SER A 93 11.10 4.95 12.94
C SER A 93 12.29 5.66 12.32
N ALA A 94 12.05 6.71 11.52
CA ALA A 94 13.11 7.52 10.91
C ALA A 94 13.86 8.41 11.93
N GLU A 95 13.22 8.79 13.03
CA GLU A 95 13.79 9.69 14.03
C GLU A 95 14.48 8.98 15.18
N TYR A 96 14.12 7.74 15.47
CA TYR A 96 14.84 6.96 16.48
C TYR A 96 16.31 6.77 16.06
N PRO A 97 17.25 6.88 17.03
CA PRO A 97 18.64 6.52 16.76
C PRO A 97 18.75 5.05 16.32
N ASP A 98 19.85 4.71 15.68
CA ASP A 98 20.17 3.33 15.36
C ASP A 98 20.06 2.41 16.58
N TRP A 99 19.62 1.17 16.34
CA TRP A 99 19.36 0.22 17.42
C TRP A 99 20.59 -0.04 18.31
N GLY A 100 21.79 -0.12 17.72
CA GLY A 100 23.02 -0.26 18.45
C GLY A 100 23.27 0.91 19.42
N ILE A 101 22.99 2.14 18.98
CA ILE A 101 23.10 3.35 19.81
C ILE A 101 22.10 3.29 20.97
N GLN A 102 20.87 2.85 20.71
CA GLN A 102 19.84 2.73 21.76
C GLN A 102 20.24 1.67 22.80
N LEU A 103 20.77 0.52 22.39
CA LEU A 103 21.24 -0.52 23.30
C LEU A 103 22.39 -0.03 24.17
N ASP A 104 23.35 0.67 23.59
CA ASP A 104 24.45 1.27 24.35
C ASP A 104 23.95 2.29 25.36
N TYR A 105 22.97 3.12 24.99
CA TYR A 105 22.35 4.08 25.89
C TYR A 105 21.67 3.38 27.09
N ILE A 106 20.92 2.29 26.83
CA ILE A 106 20.28 1.50 27.88
C ILE A 106 21.33 0.91 28.82
N TYR A 107 22.43 0.39 28.27
CA TYR A 107 23.50 -0.19 29.07
C TYR A 107 24.11 0.82 30.04
N HIS A 108 24.38 2.05 29.58
CA HIS A 108 25.00 3.08 30.40
C HIS A 108 24.03 3.83 31.33
N ASN A 109 22.76 3.96 30.95
CA ASN A 109 21.82 4.86 31.61
C ASN A 109 20.55 4.17 32.16
N GLY A 110 20.30 2.93 31.79
CA GLY A 110 19.09 2.18 32.19
C GLY A 110 17.86 2.45 31.31
N LEU A 111 16.84 1.62 31.48
CA LEU A 111 15.60 1.65 30.67
C LEU A 111 14.77 2.92 30.91
N ASP A 112 14.67 3.39 32.16
CA ASP A 112 13.85 4.55 32.50
C ASP A 112 14.40 5.82 31.81
N LYS A 113 15.71 5.98 31.82
CA LYS A 113 16.35 7.12 31.18
C LYS A 113 16.30 7.04 29.68
N TRP A 114 16.44 5.84 29.09
CA TRP A 114 16.24 5.60 27.67
C TRP A 114 14.81 5.98 27.23
N LYS A 115 13.81 5.57 28.02
CA LYS A 115 12.42 5.93 27.76
C LYS A 115 12.22 7.44 27.74
N THR A 116 12.70 8.12 28.78
CA THR A 116 12.52 9.57 28.94
C THR A 116 13.27 10.39 27.90
N ASP A 117 14.51 10.01 27.58
CA ASP A 117 15.42 10.82 26.76
C ASP A 117 15.30 10.50 25.25
N ILE A 118 15.01 9.25 24.89
CA ILE A 118 15.00 8.80 23.49
C ILE A 118 13.57 8.50 23.00
N VAL A 119 12.79 7.75 23.74
CA VAL A 119 11.49 7.25 23.28
C VAL A 119 10.39 8.32 23.39
N ASP A 120 10.19 8.88 24.57
CA ASP A 120 9.09 9.80 24.83
C ASP A 120 9.13 11.08 23.99
N PRO A 121 10.29 11.71 23.71
CA PRO A 121 10.33 12.87 22.85
C PRO A 121 9.84 12.60 21.44
N VAL A 122 10.19 11.45 20.86
CA VAL A 122 9.76 11.05 19.52
C VAL A 122 8.26 10.73 19.50
N LYS A 123 7.75 10.01 20.51
CA LYS A 123 6.33 9.70 20.63
C LYS A 123 5.47 10.93 20.83
N THR A 124 5.96 11.91 21.57
CA THR A 124 5.27 13.19 21.76
C THR A 124 5.22 14.00 20.47
N LYS A 125 6.32 14.00 19.71
CA LYS A 125 6.40 14.72 18.43
C LYS A 125 5.47 14.13 17.36
N TYR A 126 5.33 12.80 17.35
CA TYR A 126 4.49 12.07 16.40
C TYR A 126 3.47 11.21 17.13
N PRO A 127 2.38 11.80 17.63
CA PRO A 127 1.36 11.06 18.37
C PRO A 127 0.65 10.06 17.47
N LYS A 128 0.26 8.94 18.06
CA LYS A 128 -0.59 7.95 17.39
C LYS A 128 -1.99 8.53 17.22
N PRO A 129 -2.57 8.47 16.00
CA PRO A 129 -3.94 8.93 15.76
C PRO A 129 -4.99 8.11 16.53
#